data_d01ccc1599f345adaea094d6a55b3f5c
#
_entry.id   d01ccc1599f345adaea094d6a55b3f5c
#
_cell.length_a   1.000
_cell.length_b   1.000
_cell.length_c   1.000
_cell.angle_alpha   90.00
_cell.angle_beta   90.00
_cell.angle_gamma   90.00
#
_symmetry.space_group_name_H-M   'P 1'
#
loop_
_entity.id
_entity.type
_entity.pdbx_description
1 polymer ?
#
loop_
_entity_poly.entity_id
_entity_poly.type
_entity_poly.pdbx_seq_one_letter_code
_entity_poly.pdbx_strand_id
1 'polypeptide(L)'
;VMHSLTKYITGNGTTIGGAVTDLGTFDWSTHESNAIAQAGGRVDRRFAFLAALRRQGALNGGVAASPFSAFLACLGLETLDLRMAAHVENATTLAEFLATHPAVTKVRYPGHAQDPYHTRAGAYFRGGVGAVLCFDVGSRKAAFAVADALKLATRASNLGDAKTLVIHPASTIFHDCT
;
A
#
# COMPACT_ATOMS: atom_id res chain seq x y z
N VAL A 1 -8.01 9.11 7.55
CA VAL A 1 -7.18 8.02 6.99
C VAL A 1 -7.53 7.83 5.53
N MET A 2 -6.53 7.60 4.68
CA MET A 2 -6.70 7.37 3.25
C MET A 2 -6.07 6.03 2.88
N HIS A 3 -6.79 5.20 2.14
CA HIS A 3 -6.35 3.88 1.69
C HIS A 3 -6.49 3.71 0.19
N SER A 4 -5.52 3.04 -0.41
CA SER A 4 -5.65 2.52 -1.77
C SER A 4 -6.39 1.19 -1.73
N LEU A 5 -7.63 1.15 -2.22
CA LEU A 5 -8.38 -0.10 -2.37
C LEU A 5 -7.73 -1.02 -3.42
N THR A 6 -7.03 -0.43 -4.39
CA THR A 6 -6.27 -1.11 -5.46
C THR A 6 -5.30 -2.18 -4.95
N LYS A 7 -4.80 -2.04 -3.72
CA LYS A 7 -3.70 -2.84 -3.16
C LYS A 7 -4.25 -4.03 -2.35
N TYR A 8 -3.79 -4.22 -1.15
CA TYR A 8 -4.17 -5.34 -0.29
C TYR A 8 -5.68 -5.51 -0.08
N ILE A 9 -6.45 -4.40 -0.09
CA ILE A 9 -7.89 -4.46 0.17
C ILE A 9 -8.60 -5.26 -0.92
N THR A 10 -8.42 -4.92 -2.19
CA THR A 10 -8.95 -5.73 -3.30
C THR A 10 -8.16 -7.03 -3.46
N GLY A 11 -6.84 -6.99 -3.41
CA GLY A 11 -5.93 -8.12 -3.24
C GLY A 11 -5.70 -9.01 -4.45
N ASN A 12 -6.17 -8.66 -5.63
CA ASN A 12 -6.06 -9.48 -6.84
C ASN A 12 -5.80 -8.69 -8.13
N GLY A 13 -5.55 -7.37 -8.02
CA GLY A 13 -5.21 -6.52 -9.16
C GLY A 13 -6.36 -6.28 -10.15
N THR A 14 -7.62 -6.50 -9.76
CA THR A 14 -8.78 -6.44 -10.67
C THR A 14 -9.41 -5.08 -10.78
N THR A 15 -9.17 -4.17 -9.84
CA THR A 15 -9.75 -2.83 -9.87
C THR A 15 -8.85 -1.77 -9.25
N ILE A 16 -9.09 -0.53 -9.63
CA ILE A 16 -8.46 0.65 -9.06
C ILE A 16 -9.49 1.38 -8.21
N GLY A 17 -9.09 1.77 -7.00
CA GLY A 17 -9.96 2.50 -6.11
C GLY A 17 -9.24 3.09 -4.91
N GLY A 18 -9.93 4.00 -4.23
CA GLY A 18 -9.47 4.61 -3.00
C GLY A 18 -10.62 4.78 -2.01
N ALA A 19 -10.28 4.81 -0.73
CA ALA A 19 -11.22 5.10 0.34
C ALA A 19 -10.64 6.18 1.26
N VAL A 20 -11.48 7.07 1.71
CA VAL A 20 -11.18 8.08 2.72
C VAL A 20 -12.11 7.87 3.91
N THR A 21 -11.53 7.73 5.08
CA THR A 21 -12.24 7.61 6.35
C THR A 21 -11.91 8.80 7.23
N ASP A 22 -12.92 9.55 7.63
CA ASP A 22 -12.82 10.61 8.62
C ASP A 22 -13.45 10.14 9.94
N LEU A 23 -12.69 10.21 11.02
CA LEU A 23 -13.17 9.85 12.36
C LEU A 23 -14.04 10.94 12.99
N GLY A 24 -14.11 12.12 12.38
CA GLY A 24 -14.85 13.27 12.93
C GLY A 24 -14.26 13.85 14.21
N THR A 25 -12.99 13.55 14.50
CA THR A 25 -12.32 13.97 15.74
C THR A 25 -11.50 15.25 15.59
N PHE A 26 -11.22 15.67 14.35
CA PHE A 26 -10.47 16.89 14.09
C PHE A 26 -11.40 18.10 13.97
N ASP A 27 -11.10 19.17 14.70
CA ASP A 27 -11.86 20.42 14.59
C ASP A 27 -11.35 21.29 13.43
N TRP A 28 -12.01 21.17 12.30
CA TRP A 28 -11.69 21.92 11.08
C TRP A 28 -11.92 23.42 11.21
N SER A 29 -12.64 23.90 12.25
CA SER A 29 -12.84 25.35 12.48
C SER A 29 -11.59 26.06 12.98
N THR A 30 -10.65 25.32 13.56
CA THR A 30 -9.38 25.85 14.07
C THR A 30 -8.27 25.84 13.03
N HIS A 31 -8.49 25.19 11.86
CA HIS A 31 -7.50 25.10 10.81
C HIS A 31 -7.56 26.31 9.88
N GLU A 32 -6.41 26.81 9.44
CA GLU A 32 -6.29 27.97 8.55
C GLU A 32 -6.94 27.77 7.17
N SER A 33 -7.25 26.53 6.78
CA SER A 33 -7.94 26.22 5.53
C SER A 33 -9.43 26.52 5.62
N ASN A 34 -9.77 27.76 5.42
CA ASN A 34 -11.16 28.22 5.25
C ASN A 34 -11.95 27.45 4.17
N ALA A 35 -11.24 26.80 3.23
CA ALA A 35 -11.87 26.06 2.13
C ALA A 35 -12.70 24.87 2.64
N ILE A 36 -12.21 24.13 3.65
CA ILE A 36 -12.95 22.97 4.21
C ILE A 36 -14.10 23.48 5.07
N ALA A 37 -13.88 24.48 5.90
CA ALA A 37 -14.93 25.09 6.73
C ALA A 37 -16.06 25.70 5.87
N GLN A 38 -15.72 26.38 4.79
CA GLN A 38 -16.69 26.97 3.85
C GLN A 38 -17.40 25.91 2.99
N ALA A 39 -16.69 24.89 2.53
CA ALA A 39 -17.26 23.80 1.74
C ALA A 39 -18.20 22.90 2.56
N GLY A 40 -17.97 22.79 3.88
CA GLY A 40 -18.84 22.08 4.82
C GLY A 40 -20.22 22.74 5.00
N GLY A 41 -20.31 24.05 4.76
CA GLY A 41 -21.58 24.79 4.78
C GLY A 41 -22.34 24.64 6.09
N ARG A 42 -23.60 24.17 6.01
CA ARG A 42 -24.50 23.97 7.17
C ARG A 42 -24.39 22.59 7.83
N VAL A 43 -23.39 21.79 7.48
CA VAL A 43 -23.18 20.45 8.02
C VAL A 43 -22.51 20.53 9.39
N ASP A 44 -22.81 19.58 10.26
CA ASP A 44 -22.08 19.40 11.54
C ASP A 44 -20.56 19.42 11.28
N ARG A 45 -19.82 20.19 12.09
CA ARG A 45 -18.37 20.37 11.97
C ARG A 45 -17.58 19.07 11.91
N ARG A 46 -18.07 18.01 12.55
CA ARG A 46 -17.50 16.68 12.52
C ARG A 46 -17.46 16.06 11.10
N PHE A 47 -18.35 16.50 10.23
CA PHE A 47 -18.45 16.02 8.85
C PHE A 47 -17.99 17.04 7.80
N ALA A 48 -17.45 18.18 8.25
CA ALA A 48 -17.05 19.26 7.34
C ALA A 48 -16.08 18.80 6.25
N PHE A 49 -15.09 17.97 6.61
CA PHE A 49 -14.13 17.40 5.66
C PHE A 49 -14.81 16.48 4.64
N LEU A 50 -15.66 15.55 5.08
CA LEU A 50 -16.37 14.67 4.15
C LEU A 50 -17.34 15.43 3.25
N ALA A 51 -18.01 16.46 3.78
CA ALA A 51 -18.89 17.34 2.99
C ALA A 51 -18.09 18.10 1.92
N ALA A 52 -16.93 18.66 2.29
CA ALA A 52 -16.02 19.31 1.38
C ALA A 52 -15.51 18.34 0.29
N LEU A 53 -15.07 17.15 0.69
CA LEU A 53 -14.59 16.11 -0.23
C LEU A 53 -15.68 15.70 -1.23
N ARG A 54 -16.91 15.46 -0.76
CA ARG A 54 -18.05 15.13 -1.64
C ARG A 54 -18.36 16.26 -2.60
N ARG A 55 -18.37 17.50 -2.13
CA ARG A 55 -18.69 18.66 -2.97
C ARG A 55 -17.60 18.90 -4.02
N GLN A 56 -16.34 18.92 -3.63
CA GLN A 56 -15.21 19.22 -4.53
C GLN A 56 -14.87 18.03 -5.43
N GLY A 57 -14.81 16.84 -4.88
CA GLY A 57 -14.44 15.62 -5.60
C GLY A 57 -15.62 15.05 -6.39
N ALA A 58 -16.67 14.62 -5.71
CA ALA A 58 -17.76 13.89 -6.36
C ALA A 58 -18.68 14.80 -7.20
N LEU A 59 -19.13 15.94 -6.64
CA LEU A 59 -20.10 16.80 -7.35
C LEU A 59 -19.43 17.67 -8.42
N ASN A 60 -18.35 18.36 -8.06
CA ASN A 60 -17.69 19.29 -9.00
C ASN A 60 -16.71 18.58 -9.95
N GLY A 61 -15.97 17.59 -9.46
CA GLY A 61 -14.98 16.86 -10.23
C GLY A 61 -15.48 15.57 -10.88
N GLY A 62 -16.69 15.12 -10.56
CA GLY A 62 -17.25 13.87 -11.07
C GLY A 62 -16.52 12.61 -10.60
N VAL A 63 -15.69 12.72 -9.56
CA VAL A 63 -14.87 11.60 -9.06
C VAL A 63 -15.73 10.71 -8.18
N ALA A 64 -16.13 9.56 -8.72
CA ALA A 64 -16.90 8.55 -8.00
C ALA A 64 -16.39 7.15 -8.34
N ALA A 65 -16.39 6.26 -7.36
CA ALA A 65 -16.08 4.86 -7.61
C ALA A 65 -17.20 4.20 -8.43
N SER A 66 -16.81 3.36 -9.40
CA SER A 66 -17.76 2.48 -10.07
C SER A 66 -18.40 1.53 -9.05
N PRO A 67 -19.72 1.27 -9.10
CA PRO A 67 -20.35 0.25 -8.25
C PRO A 67 -19.70 -1.12 -8.37
N PHE A 68 -19.26 -1.50 -9.57
CA PHE A 68 -18.56 -2.76 -9.79
C PHE A 68 -17.17 -2.79 -9.11
N SER A 69 -16.42 -1.69 -9.14
CA SER A 69 -15.16 -1.57 -8.42
C SER A 69 -15.37 -1.64 -6.90
N ALA A 70 -16.42 -1.03 -6.39
CA ALA A 70 -16.79 -1.11 -4.97
C ALA A 70 -17.16 -2.54 -4.57
N PHE A 71 -17.91 -3.24 -5.39
CA PHE A 71 -18.25 -4.66 -5.19
C PHE A 71 -17.00 -5.53 -5.12
N LEU A 72 -16.07 -5.39 -6.07
CA LEU A 72 -14.80 -6.13 -6.04
C LEU A 72 -13.96 -5.82 -4.80
N ALA A 73 -13.93 -4.58 -4.34
CA ALA A 73 -13.24 -4.20 -3.12
C ALA A 73 -13.89 -4.83 -1.87
N CYS A 74 -15.22 -4.89 -1.82
CA CYS A 74 -15.95 -5.57 -0.73
C CYS A 74 -15.62 -7.07 -0.71
N LEU A 75 -15.62 -7.74 -1.85
CA LEU A 75 -15.20 -9.15 -1.93
C LEU A 75 -13.76 -9.36 -1.43
N GLY A 76 -12.85 -8.44 -1.78
CA GLY A 76 -11.48 -8.49 -1.31
C GLY A 76 -11.37 -8.34 0.22
N LEU A 77 -12.22 -7.52 0.84
CA LEU A 77 -12.25 -7.33 2.29
C LEU A 77 -12.62 -8.61 3.05
N GLU A 78 -13.47 -9.46 2.51
CA GLU A 78 -13.91 -10.69 3.18
C GLU A 78 -12.76 -11.65 3.50
N THR A 79 -11.69 -11.62 2.73
CA THR A 79 -10.52 -12.48 2.90
C THR A 79 -9.25 -11.72 3.31
N LEU A 80 -9.36 -10.45 3.65
CA LEU A 80 -8.18 -9.60 3.91
C LEU A 80 -7.29 -10.14 5.02
N ASP A 81 -7.87 -10.54 6.14
CA ASP A 81 -7.11 -11.02 7.29
C ASP A 81 -6.34 -12.31 6.96
N LEU A 82 -7.00 -13.26 6.28
CA LEU A 82 -6.38 -14.51 5.86
C LEU A 82 -5.22 -14.26 4.88
N ARG A 83 -5.43 -13.36 3.92
CA ARG A 83 -4.38 -13.01 2.95
C ARG A 83 -3.23 -12.28 3.62
N MET A 84 -3.51 -11.35 4.53
CA MET A 84 -2.46 -10.60 5.23
C MET A 84 -1.62 -11.51 6.11
N ALA A 85 -2.21 -12.48 6.81
CA ALA A 85 -1.47 -13.47 7.60
C ALA A 85 -0.49 -14.25 6.70
N ALA A 86 -0.99 -14.82 5.59
CA ALA A 86 -0.15 -15.56 4.63
C ALA A 86 0.92 -14.67 3.97
N HIS A 87 0.59 -13.43 3.64
CA HIS A 87 1.56 -12.47 3.07
C HIS A 87 2.71 -12.18 4.03
N VAL A 88 2.41 -11.94 5.32
CA VAL A 88 3.43 -11.65 6.34
C VAL A 88 4.32 -12.86 6.57
N GLU A 89 3.75 -14.05 6.70
CA GLU A 89 4.47 -15.31 6.87
C GLU A 89 5.42 -15.56 5.69
N ASN A 90 4.93 -15.47 4.47
CA ASN A 90 5.72 -15.67 3.26
C ASN A 90 6.85 -14.62 3.12
N ALA A 91 6.57 -13.35 3.43
CA ALA A 91 7.57 -12.30 3.36
C ALA A 91 8.67 -12.49 4.42
N THR A 92 8.31 -12.94 5.61
CA THR A 92 9.26 -13.24 6.68
C THR A 92 10.18 -14.39 6.27
N THR A 93 9.60 -15.51 5.83
CA THR A 93 10.36 -16.69 5.35
C THR A 93 11.30 -16.32 4.19
N LEU A 94 10.81 -15.54 3.25
CA LEU A 94 11.62 -15.08 2.11
C LEU A 94 12.75 -14.15 2.57
N ALA A 95 12.49 -13.23 3.49
CA ALA A 95 13.51 -12.32 4.01
C ALA A 95 14.62 -13.08 4.75
N GLU A 96 14.29 -14.08 5.54
CA GLU A 96 15.25 -14.97 6.23
C GLU A 96 16.10 -15.75 5.23
N PHE A 97 15.48 -16.35 4.22
CA PHE A 97 16.20 -17.03 3.15
C PHE A 97 17.17 -16.10 2.41
N LEU A 98 16.70 -14.93 2.02
CA LEU A 98 17.52 -13.95 1.29
C LEU A 98 18.67 -13.40 2.14
N ALA A 99 18.46 -13.22 3.45
CA ALA A 99 19.48 -12.70 4.36
C ALA A 99 20.68 -13.66 4.50
N THR A 100 20.49 -14.96 4.25
CA THR A 100 21.55 -15.97 4.31
C THR A 100 22.09 -16.36 2.93
N HIS A 101 21.49 -15.85 1.85
CA HIS A 101 21.86 -16.24 0.50
C HIS A 101 23.16 -15.56 0.04
N PRO A 102 24.17 -16.30 -0.46
CA PRO A 102 25.52 -15.76 -0.75
C PRO A 102 25.54 -14.69 -1.87
N ALA A 103 24.56 -14.69 -2.76
CA ALA A 103 24.45 -13.68 -3.81
C ALA A 103 23.67 -12.43 -3.41
N VAL A 104 23.15 -12.36 -2.18
CA VAL A 104 22.42 -11.21 -1.65
C VAL A 104 23.31 -10.41 -0.71
N THR A 105 23.50 -9.15 -1.00
CA THR A 105 24.35 -8.26 -0.22
C THR A 105 23.59 -7.51 0.88
N LYS A 106 22.28 -7.36 0.72
CA LYS A 106 21.43 -6.63 1.66
C LYS A 106 19.97 -7.03 1.51
N VAL A 107 19.28 -7.15 2.64
CA VAL A 107 17.82 -7.30 2.71
C VAL A 107 17.24 -6.14 3.51
N ARG A 108 16.11 -5.62 3.09
CA ARG A 108 15.34 -4.57 3.77
C ARG A 108 13.90 -5.06 3.91
N TYR A 109 13.56 -5.43 5.12
CA TYR A 109 12.23 -5.86 5.53
C TYR A 109 12.03 -5.57 7.01
N PRO A 110 11.14 -4.67 7.42
CA PRO A 110 10.98 -4.31 8.83
C PRO A 110 10.57 -5.48 9.75
N GLY A 111 10.06 -6.58 9.19
CA GLY A 111 9.82 -7.83 9.92
C GLY A 111 11.09 -8.63 10.24
N HIS A 112 12.19 -8.38 9.56
CA HIS A 112 13.46 -9.05 9.81
C HIS A 112 14.20 -8.38 10.96
N ALA A 113 14.71 -9.17 11.94
CA ALA A 113 15.30 -8.67 13.17
C ALA A 113 16.49 -7.72 12.97
N GLN A 114 17.24 -7.87 11.87
CA GLN A 114 18.39 -7.02 11.55
C GLN A 114 18.01 -5.76 10.74
N ASP A 115 16.75 -5.55 10.39
CA ASP A 115 16.33 -4.31 9.73
C ASP A 115 16.36 -3.15 10.73
N PRO A 116 16.94 -1.98 10.38
CA PRO A 116 17.05 -0.84 11.29
C PRO A 116 15.70 -0.27 11.76
N TYR A 117 14.61 -0.62 11.09
CA TYR A 117 13.26 -0.21 11.46
C TYR A 117 12.46 -1.29 12.19
N HIS A 118 13.04 -2.45 12.49
CA HIS A 118 12.36 -3.58 13.14
C HIS A 118 11.67 -3.19 14.46
N THR A 119 12.40 -2.57 15.37
CA THR A 119 11.85 -2.13 16.67
C THR A 119 10.72 -1.12 16.50
N ARG A 120 10.90 -0.16 15.59
CA ARG A 120 9.86 0.84 15.30
C ARG A 120 8.62 0.22 14.67
N ALA A 121 8.81 -0.71 13.75
CA ALA A 121 7.71 -1.43 13.12
C ALA A 121 6.89 -2.23 14.14
N GLY A 122 7.55 -2.92 15.08
CA GLY A 122 6.88 -3.62 16.18
C GLY A 122 6.05 -2.72 17.10
N ALA A 123 6.44 -1.44 17.24
CA ALA A 123 5.65 -0.47 18.01
C ALA A 123 4.38 0.01 17.27
N TYR A 124 4.39 0.05 15.95
CA TYR A 124 3.26 0.54 15.16
C TYR A 124 2.33 -0.56 14.64
N PHE A 125 2.85 -1.75 14.35
CA PHE A 125 2.12 -2.84 13.70
C PHE A 125 1.99 -4.04 14.64
N ARG A 126 0.77 -4.42 14.98
CA ARG A 126 0.50 -5.51 15.93
C ARG A 126 0.39 -6.89 15.27
N GLY A 127 0.04 -6.95 13.99
CA GLY A 127 -0.23 -8.20 13.25
C GLY A 127 0.79 -8.51 12.16
N GLY A 128 1.94 -7.83 12.16
CA GLY A 128 2.96 -7.96 11.11
C GLY A 128 3.10 -6.68 10.27
N VAL A 129 4.16 -6.60 9.51
CA VAL A 129 4.62 -5.36 8.84
C VAL A 129 4.30 -5.33 7.34
N GLY A 130 3.36 -6.16 6.90
CA GLY A 130 3.03 -6.32 5.49
C GLY A 130 4.02 -7.23 4.74
N ALA A 131 3.99 -7.20 3.41
CA ALA A 131 4.71 -8.16 2.58
C ALA A 131 5.52 -7.48 1.46
N VAL A 132 6.04 -6.30 1.71
CA VAL A 132 6.96 -5.61 0.79
C VAL A 132 8.36 -5.70 1.37
N LEU A 133 9.25 -6.36 0.66
CA LEU A 133 10.67 -6.44 0.99
C LEU A 133 11.52 -6.00 -0.21
N CYS A 134 12.73 -5.55 0.06
CA CYS A 134 13.73 -5.25 -0.95
C CYS A 134 15.00 -6.03 -0.65
N PHE A 135 15.71 -6.44 -1.69
CA PHE A 135 17.03 -7.05 -1.58
C PHE A 135 17.97 -6.56 -2.68
N ASP A 136 19.26 -6.58 -2.37
CA ASP A 136 20.32 -6.13 -3.26
C ASP A 136 21.22 -7.31 -3.64
N VAL A 137 21.54 -7.42 -4.92
CA VAL A 137 22.41 -8.47 -5.50
C VAL A 137 23.68 -7.87 -6.13
N GLY A 138 24.06 -6.68 -5.68
CA GLY A 138 25.33 -6.02 -5.98
C GLY A 138 25.41 -5.29 -7.31
N SER A 139 24.55 -5.56 -8.29
CA SER A 139 24.54 -4.83 -9.54
C SER A 139 23.20 -4.88 -10.28
N ARG A 140 22.93 -3.86 -11.11
CA ARG A 140 21.77 -3.81 -12.00
C ARG A 140 21.67 -5.02 -12.93
N LYS A 141 22.81 -5.47 -13.47
CA LYS A 141 22.86 -6.66 -14.34
C LYS A 141 22.44 -7.92 -13.59
N ALA A 142 22.91 -8.11 -12.37
CA ALA A 142 22.52 -9.24 -11.53
C ALA A 142 21.03 -9.14 -11.14
N ALA A 143 20.52 -7.96 -10.81
CA ALA A 143 19.10 -7.76 -10.49
C ALA A 143 18.19 -8.13 -11.65
N PHE A 144 18.55 -7.77 -12.88
CA PHE A 144 17.81 -8.19 -14.08
C PHE A 144 17.89 -9.68 -14.30
N ALA A 145 19.06 -10.29 -14.17
CA ALA A 145 19.24 -11.73 -14.32
C ALA A 145 18.37 -12.52 -13.31
N VAL A 146 18.31 -12.06 -12.06
CA VAL A 146 17.41 -12.63 -11.04
C VAL A 146 15.95 -12.46 -11.45
N ALA A 147 15.52 -11.26 -11.80
CA ALA A 147 14.13 -11.00 -12.18
C ALA A 147 13.69 -11.80 -13.41
N ASP A 148 14.60 -12.05 -14.36
CA ASP A 148 14.35 -12.83 -15.57
C ASP A 148 14.29 -14.35 -15.30
N ALA A 149 15.03 -14.83 -14.30
CA ALA A 149 15.08 -16.23 -13.94
C ALA A 149 13.90 -16.70 -13.06
N LEU A 150 13.19 -15.76 -12.43
CA LEU A 150 12.04 -16.09 -11.57
C LEU A 150 10.87 -16.63 -12.40
N LYS A 151 10.35 -17.80 -12.00
CA LYS A 151 9.23 -18.46 -12.68
C LYS A 151 7.90 -18.23 -11.99
N LEU A 152 7.90 -18.10 -10.65
CA LEU A 152 6.68 -17.90 -9.85
C LEU A 152 6.31 -16.44 -9.74
N ALA A 153 7.30 -15.57 -9.52
CA ALA A 153 7.06 -14.13 -9.36
C ALA A 153 6.78 -13.46 -10.71
N THR A 154 5.73 -12.67 -10.77
CA THR A 154 5.35 -11.90 -11.96
C THR A 154 6.05 -10.53 -11.94
N ARG A 155 6.63 -10.12 -13.06
CA ARG A 155 7.19 -8.77 -13.21
C ARG A 155 6.05 -7.78 -13.43
N ALA A 156 5.68 -7.06 -12.39
CA ALA A 156 4.64 -6.03 -12.45
C ALA A 156 4.82 -5.00 -11.33
N SER A 157 4.58 -3.74 -11.67
CA SER A 157 4.64 -2.61 -10.74
C SER A 157 3.33 -2.46 -9.96
N ASN A 158 3.04 -3.41 -9.11
CA ASN A 158 1.92 -3.34 -8.17
C ASN A 158 2.39 -3.89 -6.81
N LEU A 159 1.53 -3.84 -5.80
CA LEU A 159 1.74 -4.48 -4.50
C LEU A 159 0.39 -4.90 -3.91
N GLY A 160 0.42 -5.86 -2.99
CA GLY A 160 -0.78 -6.34 -2.31
C GLY A 160 -1.65 -7.28 -3.15
N ASP A 161 -1.13 -7.79 -4.25
CA ASP A 161 -1.77 -8.84 -5.04
C ASP A 161 -1.57 -10.21 -4.39
N ALA A 162 -2.49 -11.14 -4.57
CA ALA A 162 -2.32 -12.54 -4.19
C ALA A 162 -1.16 -13.23 -4.92
N LYS A 163 -0.73 -12.68 -6.06
CA LYS A 163 0.47 -13.14 -6.79
C LYS A 163 1.73 -12.49 -6.21
N THR A 164 2.83 -13.25 -6.18
CA THR A 164 4.15 -12.67 -5.89
C THR A 164 4.60 -11.79 -7.05
N LEU A 165 4.97 -10.55 -6.72
CA LEU A 165 5.41 -9.56 -7.69
C LEU A 165 6.86 -9.17 -7.45
N VAL A 166 7.58 -8.87 -8.52
CA VAL A 166 8.96 -8.39 -8.48
C VAL A 166 9.19 -7.28 -9.49
N ILE A 167 9.94 -6.27 -9.08
CA ILE A 167 10.40 -5.18 -9.98
C ILE A 167 11.82 -4.75 -9.60
N HIS A 168 12.49 -4.11 -10.54
CA HIS A 168 13.67 -3.28 -10.27
C HIS A 168 13.24 -1.81 -10.26
N PRO A 169 13.02 -1.18 -9.08
CA PRO A 169 12.33 0.12 -8.98
C PRO A 169 12.99 1.24 -9.79
N ALA A 170 14.33 1.35 -9.73
CA ALA A 170 15.08 2.39 -10.43
C ALA A 170 15.02 2.29 -11.97
N SER A 171 14.56 1.16 -12.54
CA SER A 171 14.40 0.99 -13.99
C SER A 171 12.94 0.94 -14.43
N THR A 172 12.01 1.11 -13.50
CA THR A 172 10.57 1.02 -13.76
C THR A 172 9.84 2.24 -13.23
N ILE A 173 9.38 2.19 -11.97
CA ILE A 173 8.53 3.24 -11.39
C ILE A 173 9.29 4.51 -10.99
N PHE A 174 10.61 4.46 -10.87
CA PHE A 174 11.47 5.59 -10.48
C PHE A 174 12.57 5.89 -11.51
N HIS A 175 12.38 5.50 -12.78
CA HIS A 175 13.38 5.74 -13.82
C HIS A 175 13.67 7.22 -14.07
N ASP A 176 12.70 8.10 -13.79
CA ASP A 176 12.84 9.55 -13.93
C ASP A 176 13.39 10.24 -12.65
N CYS A 177 13.68 9.48 -11.60
CA CYS A 177 14.13 10.01 -10.31
C CYS A 177 15.67 9.92 -10.12
N THR A 178 16.42 9.52 -11.17
CA THR A 178 17.90 9.34 -11.14
C THR A 178 18.62 10.45 -11.83
#